data_a215bdbc0c4c4a3f4b9b402d33a5cb74
#
_entry.id   a215bdbc0c4c4a3f4b9b402d33a5cb74
#
_cell.length_a   1.000
_cell.length_b   1.000
_cell.length_c   1.000
_cell.angle_alpha   90.00
_cell.angle_beta   90.00
_cell.angle_gamma   90.00
#
_symmetry.space_group_name_H-M   'P 1'
#
loop_
_entity.id
_entity.type
_entity.pdbx_description
1 polymer ?
#
loop_
_entity_poly.entity_id
_entity_poly.type
_entity_poly.pdbx_seq_one_letter_code
_entity_poly.pdbx_strand_id
1 'polypeptide(L)'
;GPPELKGQVYSFDYGQIHFVVLDSQFGEERAFVPNSLELQKQWLIRDLSNNKKPYTIVFMHRNPYHSGNSSKLEATAEFIPIFDLYKVNLVFCGHEHVVAKTYPLIADKNDENGTSYFTCGRSGTKIYNNKEQKSYHEYFYNITAQPTYFTVELNDNAFVVKAYTQDGNLLQDSIIKVKAD
;
A
#
# COMPACT_ATOMS: atom_id res chain seq x y z
N GLY A 1 -15.70 -6.15 6.36
CA GLY A 1 -15.66 -4.69 6.48
C GLY A 1 -16.75 -4.15 7.36
N PRO A 2 -16.70 -2.86 7.74
CA PRO A 2 -17.79 -2.20 8.44
C PRO A 2 -19.08 -2.25 7.60
N PRO A 3 -20.26 -2.45 8.22
CA PRO A 3 -21.53 -2.50 7.47
C PRO A 3 -21.79 -1.24 6.64
N GLU A 4 -21.40 -0.06 7.15
CA GLU A 4 -21.56 1.25 6.53
C GLU A 4 -20.69 1.42 5.27
N LEU A 5 -19.59 0.63 5.17
CA LEU A 5 -18.61 0.66 4.07
C LEU A 5 -18.61 -0.66 3.29
N LYS A 6 -19.76 -1.33 3.22
CA LYS A 6 -19.90 -2.62 2.53
C LYS A 6 -19.51 -2.53 1.06
N GLY A 7 -18.58 -3.38 0.64
CA GLY A 7 -18.06 -3.44 -0.73
C GLY A 7 -16.89 -2.49 -1.02
N GLN A 8 -16.61 -1.53 -0.12
CA GLN A 8 -15.47 -0.61 -0.21
C GLN A 8 -14.32 -1.06 0.70
N VAL A 9 -14.65 -1.54 1.90
CA VAL A 9 -13.68 -2.00 2.90
C VAL A 9 -13.98 -3.45 3.24
N TYR A 10 -12.99 -4.33 3.05
CA TYR A 10 -13.13 -5.77 3.28
C TYR A 10 -11.79 -6.47 3.38
N SER A 11 -11.81 -7.72 3.82
CA SER A 11 -10.66 -8.62 3.79
C SER A 11 -11.06 -10.00 3.28
N PHE A 12 -10.08 -10.74 2.82
CA PHE A 12 -10.22 -12.15 2.41
C PHE A 12 -8.88 -12.86 2.49
N ASP A 13 -8.94 -14.19 2.59
CA ASP A 13 -7.76 -15.04 2.62
C ASP A 13 -7.57 -15.76 1.28
N TYR A 14 -6.33 -15.81 0.81
CA TYR A 14 -5.94 -16.67 -0.30
C TYR A 14 -4.55 -17.27 -0.04
N GLY A 15 -4.47 -18.59 -0.06
CA GLY A 15 -3.24 -19.31 0.30
C GLY A 15 -2.76 -18.94 1.71
N GLN A 16 -1.54 -18.47 1.80
CA GLN A 16 -0.89 -18.04 3.04
C GLN A 16 -1.08 -16.55 3.35
N ILE A 17 -1.82 -15.82 2.53
CA ILE A 17 -1.91 -14.36 2.61
C ILE A 17 -3.30 -13.94 3.06
N HIS A 18 -3.35 -13.01 4.00
CA HIS A 18 -4.51 -12.21 4.36
C HIS A 18 -4.50 -10.92 3.56
N PHE A 19 -5.52 -10.69 2.77
CA PHE A 19 -5.69 -9.49 1.93
C PHE A 19 -6.67 -8.53 2.58
N VAL A 20 -6.29 -7.26 2.67
CA VAL A 20 -7.12 -6.19 3.21
C VAL A 20 -7.29 -5.10 2.15
N VAL A 21 -8.51 -4.64 1.95
CA VAL A 21 -8.84 -3.49 1.09
C VAL A 21 -9.42 -2.38 1.95
N LEU A 22 -8.80 -1.19 1.90
CA LEU A 22 -9.22 0.00 2.63
C LEU A 22 -9.62 1.10 1.67
N ASP A 23 -10.61 1.89 2.07
CA ASP A 23 -10.94 3.13 1.41
C ASP A 23 -10.11 4.28 1.97
N SER A 24 -9.44 5.01 1.08
CA SER A 24 -8.61 6.17 1.41
C SER A 24 -9.15 7.49 0.83
N GLN A 25 -10.40 7.50 0.35
CA GLN A 25 -11.06 8.65 -0.26
C GLN A 25 -11.90 9.44 0.78
N PHE A 26 -11.34 9.66 1.95
CA PHE A 26 -12.04 10.27 3.10
C PHE A 26 -12.67 11.64 2.80
N GLY A 27 -12.13 12.40 1.85
CA GLY A 27 -12.68 13.71 1.47
C GLY A 27 -14.04 13.59 0.83
N GLU A 28 -14.18 12.65 -0.08
CA GLU A 28 -15.39 12.35 -0.82
C GLU A 28 -16.40 11.58 0.05
N GLU A 29 -15.91 10.65 0.84
CA GLU A 29 -16.70 9.76 1.69
C GLU A 29 -17.40 10.48 2.84
N ARG A 30 -16.82 11.57 3.38
CA ARG A 30 -17.39 12.34 4.51
C ARG A 30 -18.81 12.83 4.30
N ALA A 31 -19.23 13.00 3.07
CA ALA A 31 -20.60 13.41 2.77
C ALA A 31 -21.63 12.33 3.10
N PHE A 32 -21.23 11.06 3.08
CA PHE A 32 -22.09 9.89 3.26
C PHE A 32 -21.81 9.15 4.57
N VAL A 33 -20.54 9.00 4.93
CA VAL A 33 -20.06 8.32 6.15
C VAL A 33 -19.03 9.20 6.85
N PRO A 34 -19.45 10.19 7.64
CA PRO A 34 -18.55 11.20 8.25
C PRO A 34 -17.43 10.63 9.12
N ASN A 35 -17.64 9.47 9.72
CA ASN A 35 -16.70 8.77 10.60
C ASN A 35 -16.04 7.55 9.91
N SER A 36 -15.97 7.53 8.57
CA SER A 36 -15.44 6.40 7.79
C SER A 36 -14.04 5.97 8.22
N LEU A 37 -13.13 6.90 8.49
CA LEU A 37 -11.77 6.61 8.95
C LEU A 37 -11.78 5.85 10.29
N GLU A 38 -12.53 6.30 11.27
CA GLU A 38 -12.59 5.66 12.59
C GLU A 38 -13.24 4.27 12.52
N LEU A 39 -14.30 4.12 11.73
CA LEU A 39 -14.91 2.81 11.47
C LEU A 39 -13.91 1.82 10.84
N GLN A 40 -13.13 2.27 9.87
CA GLN A 40 -12.11 1.45 9.24
C GLN A 40 -10.99 1.07 10.22
N LYS A 41 -10.48 2.01 11.03
CA LYS A 41 -9.46 1.73 12.06
C LYS A 41 -9.92 0.68 13.05
N GLN A 42 -11.12 0.84 13.62
CA GLN A 42 -11.68 -0.10 14.57
C GLN A 42 -11.92 -1.48 13.95
N TRP A 43 -12.40 -1.52 12.71
CA TRP A 43 -12.57 -2.77 12.00
C TRP A 43 -11.23 -3.43 11.70
N LEU A 44 -10.25 -2.69 11.19
CA LEU A 44 -8.93 -3.17 10.82
C LEU A 44 -8.19 -3.79 12.01
N ILE A 45 -8.25 -3.15 13.19
CA ILE A 45 -7.68 -3.69 14.43
C ILE A 45 -8.33 -5.05 14.76
N ARG A 46 -9.67 -5.16 14.69
CA ARG A 46 -10.36 -6.43 14.93
C ARG A 46 -10.01 -7.50 13.90
N ASP A 47 -9.95 -7.12 12.64
CA ASP A 47 -9.65 -8.00 11.52
C ASP A 47 -8.24 -8.58 11.65
N LEU A 48 -7.24 -7.73 11.78
CA LEU A 48 -5.85 -8.13 11.91
C LEU A 48 -5.56 -8.89 13.22
N SER A 49 -6.22 -8.55 14.33
CA SER A 49 -6.07 -9.29 15.60
C SER A 49 -6.60 -10.73 15.51
N ASN A 50 -7.55 -11.00 14.63
CA ASN A 50 -8.11 -12.33 14.39
C ASN A 50 -7.43 -13.07 13.23
N ASN A 51 -6.59 -12.41 12.45
CA ASN A 51 -5.87 -13.01 11.34
C ASN A 51 -4.97 -14.18 11.81
N LYS A 52 -5.01 -15.29 11.06
CA LYS A 52 -4.20 -16.49 11.30
C LYS A 52 -3.23 -16.79 10.15
N LYS A 53 -3.22 -15.93 9.13
CA LYS A 53 -2.28 -16.09 8.02
C LYS A 53 -0.93 -15.47 8.36
N PRO A 54 0.17 -16.09 7.92
CA PRO A 54 1.51 -15.58 8.21
C PRO A 54 1.84 -14.26 7.53
N TYR A 55 1.12 -13.93 6.44
CA TYR A 55 1.40 -12.72 5.66
C TYR A 55 0.16 -11.86 5.48
N THR A 56 0.36 -10.54 5.44
CA THR A 56 -0.71 -9.56 5.21
C THR A 56 -0.31 -8.59 4.11
N ILE A 57 -1.20 -8.42 3.14
CA ILE A 57 -1.09 -7.41 2.07
C ILE A 57 -2.29 -6.47 2.14
N VAL A 58 -2.04 -5.17 2.11
CA VAL A 58 -3.06 -4.14 2.13
C VAL A 58 -3.12 -3.41 0.79
N PHE A 59 -4.33 -3.13 0.31
CA PHE A 59 -4.60 -2.28 -0.84
C PHE A 59 -5.38 -1.05 -0.41
N MET A 60 -4.93 0.13 -0.84
CA MET A 60 -5.67 1.39 -0.71
C MET A 60 -5.24 2.36 -1.80
N HIS A 61 -6.07 3.36 -2.13
CA HIS A 61 -5.77 4.24 -3.26
C HIS A 61 -4.66 5.25 -2.95
N ARG A 62 -4.73 5.97 -1.81
CA ARG A 62 -3.77 7.03 -1.47
C ARG A 62 -2.68 6.52 -0.55
N ASN A 63 -1.42 6.66 -0.99
CA ASN A 63 -0.25 6.24 -0.21
C ASN A 63 0.02 7.23 0.93
N PRO A 64 0.22 6.77 2.18
CA PRO A 64 0.68 7.64 3.27
C PRO A 64 2.09 8.18 3.06
N TYR A 65 2.90 7.53 2.22
CA TYR A 65 4.25 7.96 1.84
C TYR A 65 4.28 8.40 0.37
N HIS A 66 3.70 9.55 0.08
CA HIS A 66 3.50 10.01 -1.29
C HIS A 66 4.63 10.90 -1.81
N SER A 67 4.68 11.09 -3.13
CA SER A 67 5.74 11.80 -3.86
C SER A 67 5.44 13.29 -4.13
N GLY A 68 4.36 13.83 -3.55
CA GLY A 68 3.97 15.22 -3.70
C GLY A 68 4.69 16.18 -2.72
N ASN A 69 4.17 17.39 -2.58
CA ASN A 69 4.78 18.44 -1.76
C ASN A 69 4.67 18.20 -0.25
N SER A 70 3.68 17.43 0.21
CA SER A 70 3.59 16.99 1.60
C SER A 70 4.36 15.69 1.80
N SER A 71 4.84 15.41 3.01
CA SER A 71 5.51 14.16 3.33
C SER A 71 4.53 12.98 3.42
N LYS A 72 3.33 13.22 3.97
CA LYS A 72 2.26 12.23 4.15
C LYS A 72 0.88 12.84 3.90
N LEU A 73 -0.07 12.00 3.54
CA LEU A 73 -1.49 12.32 3.62
C LEU A 73 -1.98 12.00 5.04
N GLU A 74 -2.34 13.04 5.79
CA GLU A 74 -2.66 12.94 7.22
C GLU A 74 -3.66 11.81 7.53
N ALA A 75 -4.75 11.74 6.79
CA ALA A 75 -5.78 10.72 7.03
C ALA A 75 -5.30 9.27 6.81
N THR A 76 -4.50 9.02 5.76
CA THR A 76 -3.98 7.66 5.50
C THR A 76 -2.82 7.30 6.43
N ALA A 77 -2.11 8.29 6.97
CA ALA A 77 -1.07 8.07 7.97
C ALA A 77 -1.62 7.48 9.29
N GLU A 78 -2.91 7.66 9.57
CA GLU A 78 -3.57 7.06 10.73
C GLU A 78 -3.60 5.52 10.72
N PHE A 79 -3.36 4.87 9.56
CA PHE A 79 -3.25 3.42 9.46
C PHE A 79 -1.83 2.91 9.78
N ILE A 80 -0.78 3.74 9.68
CA ILE A 80 0.62 3.31 9.87
C ILE A 80 0.84 2.62 11.22
N PRO A 81 0.40 3.19 12.37
CA PRO A 81 0.60 2.52 13.66
C PRO A 81 -0.08 1.15 13.76
N ILE A 82 -1.20 0.96 13.03
CA ILE A 82 -1.90 -0.32 12.99
C ILE A 82 -1.11 -1.31 12.12
N PHE A 83 -0.60 -0.88 10.97
CA PHE A 83 0.24 -1.71 10.12
C PHE A 83 1.52 -2.15 10.84
N ASP A 84 2.18 -1.25 11.56
CA ASP A 84 3.37 -1.54 12.34
C ASP A 84 3.07 -2.57 13.46
N LEU A 85 1.97 -2.35 14.22
CA LEU A 85 1.56 -3.21 15.32
C LEU A 85 1.28 -4.65 14.88
N TYR A 86 0.61 -4.81 13.73
CA TYR A 86 0.21 -6.11 13.19
C TYR A 86 1.17 -6.63 12.11
N LYS A 87 2.34 -6.01 11.96
CA LYS A 87 3.42 -6.43 11.03
C LYS A 87 2.92 -6.67 9.60
N VAL A 88 2.15 -5.72 9.06
CA VAL A 88 1.73 -5.76 7.65
C VAL A 88 2.97 -5.81 6.76
N ASN A 89 3.01 -6.75 5.81
CA ASN A 89 4.19 -6.94 4.97
C ASN A 89 4.26 -5.92 3.84
N LEU A 90 3.19 -5.79 3.06
CA LEU A 90 3.15 -4.96 1.87
C LEU A 90 1.88 -4.09 1.85
N VAL A 91 2.03 -2.85 1.39
CA VAL A 91 0.90 -1.94 1.11
C VAL A 91 1.01 -1.46 -0.33
N PHE A 92 -0.01 -1.71 -1.14
CA PHE A 92 -0.08 -1.28 -2.53
C PHE A 92 -1.05 -0.12 -2.68
N CYS A 93 -0.56 0.95 -3.35
CA CYS A 93 -1.29 2.21 -3.54
C CYS A 93 -1.21 2.66 -5.01
N GLY A 94 -2.11 3.58 -5.37
CA GLY A 94 -2.13 4.28 -6.65
C GLY A 94 -1.99 5.79 -6.48
N HIS A 95 -2.92 6.54 -7.07
CA HIS A 95 -3.11 7.99 -6.96
C HIS A 95 -2.00 8.87 -7.56
N GLU A 96 -0.76 8.58 -7.29
CA GLU A 96 0.40 9.42 -7.60
C GLU A 96 0.89 9.31 -9.04
N HIS A 97 0.50 8.24 -9.74
CA HIS A 97 0.89 7.93 -11.11
C HIS A 97 2.42 7.78 -11.32
N VAL A 98 3.15 7.44 -10.27
CA VAL A 98 4.58 7.12 -10.30
C VAL A 98 4.79 5.67 -9.89
N VAL A 99 5.92 5.09 -10.26
CA VAL A 99 6.37 3.79 -9.77
C VAL A 99 7.38 4.06 -8.66
N ALA A 100 7.03 3.72 -7.43
CA ALA A 100 7.89 3.96 -6.29
C ALA A 100 7.70 2.87 -5.22
N LYS A 101 8.74 2.67 -4.41
CA LYS A 101 8.70 1.83 -3.21
C LYS A 101 9.46 2.53 -2.09
N THR A 102 8.95 2.46 -0.88
CA THR A 102 9.70 2.88 0.30
C THR A 102 10.72 1.81 0.70
N TYR A 103 11.76 2.19 1.43
CA TYR A 103 12.41 1.24 2.32
C TYR A 103 11.35 0.59 3.21
N PRO A 104 11.58 -0.61 3.78
CA PRO A 104 10.70 -1.13 4.82
C PRO A 104 10.73 -0.18 6.03
N LEU A 105 9.55 0.20 6.55
CA LEU A 105 9.42 1.26 7.56
C LEU A 105 8.67 0.77 8.81
N ILE A 106 9.19 1.13 9.99
CA ILE A 106 8.49 1.11 11.28
C ILE A 106 8.59 2.51 11.88
N ALA A 107 7.47 3.11 12.29
CA ALA A 107 7.41 4.46 12.86
C ALA A 107 8.21 5.48 12.04
N ASP A 108 8.04 5.45 10.71
CA ASP A 108 8.70 6.32 9.72
C ASP A 108 10.22 6.11 9.58
N LYS A 109 10.79 5.09 10.19
CA LYS A 109 12.22 4.78 10.12
C LYS A 109 12.47 3.51 9.34
N ASN A 110 13.59 3.48 8.61
CA ASN A 110 14.02 2.27 7.93
C ASN A 110 14.29 1.14 8.94
N ASP A 111 13.58 0.03 8.78
CA ASP A 111 13.71 -1.17 9.59
C ASP A 111 13.44 -2.39 8.71
N GLU A 112 14.33 -3.37 8.69
CA GLU A 112 14.21 -4.57 7.85
C GLU A 112 12.94 -5.42 8.11
N ASN A 113 12.29 -5.23 9.27
CA ASN A 113 11.05 -5.91 9.64
C ASN A 113 9.82 -5.06 9.37
N GLY A 114 10.00 -3.88 8.76
CA GLY A 114 8.95 -2.91 8.54
C GLY A 114 8.08 -3.22 7.32
N THR A 115 7.02 -2.45 7.20
CA THR A 115 6.09 -2.48 6.06
C THR A 115 6.72 -1.81 4.83
N SER A 116 6.65 -2.46 3.66
CA SER A 116 7.02 -1.85 2.38
C SER A 116 5.79 -1.27 1.68
N TYR A 117 5.86 0.01 1.30
CA TYR A 117 4.78 0.72 0.62
C TYR A 117 5.12 0.92 -0.85
N PHE A 118 4.21 0.52 -1.73
CA PHE A 118 4.35 0.61 -3.18
C PHE A 118 3.36 1.61 -3.75
N THR A 119 3.81 2.43 -4.69
CA THR A 119 2.97 3.23 -5.58
C THR A 119 3.05 2.64 -6.98
N CYS A 120 1.91 2.17 -7.51
CA CYS A 120 1.88 1.24 -8.64
C CYS A 120 1.76 1.91 -10.02
N GLY A 121 2.14 3.18 -10.12
CA GLY A 121 2.09 3.90 -11.39
C GLY A 121 0.69 4.32 -11.80
N ARG A 122 0.40 4.29 -13.10
CA ARG A 122 -0.90 4.68 -13.66
C ARG A 122 -1.46 3.61 -14.60
N SER A 123 -2.77 3.54 -14.66
CA SER A 123 -3.51 2.69 -15.61
C SER A 123 -4.13 3.47 -16.79
N GLY A 124 -4.23 4.79 -16.66
CA GLY A 124 -4.83 5.68 -17.66
C GLY A 124 -3.83 6.64 -18.29
N THR A 125 -4.33 7.76 -18.83
CA THR A 125 -3.55 8.76 -19.59
C THR A 125 -3.09 9.95 -18.75
N LYS A 126 -3.65 10.16 -17.56
CA LYS A 126 -3.31 11.29 -16.68
C LYS A 126 -1.88 11.20 -16.17
N ILE A 127 -1.13 12.30 -16.27
CA ILE A 127 0.28 12.41 -15.86
C ILE A 127 0.42 13.53 -14.82
N TYR A 128 1.30 13.32 -13.85
CA TYR A 128 1.72 14.34 -12.89
C TYR A 128 3.21 14.64 -13.06
N ASN A 129 3.54 15.93 -13.27
CA ASN A 129 4.92 16.39 -13.47
C ASN A 129 5.59 16.91 -12.19
N ASN A 130 4.83 17.06 -11.09
CA ASN A 130 5.26 17.62 -9.81
C ASN A 130 5.54 16.56 -8.76
N LYS A 131 6.03 15.41 -9.17
CA LYS A 131 6.37 14.29 -8.29
C LYS A 131 7.88 14.12 -8.22
N GLU A 132 8.39 13.86 -7.02
CA GLU A 132 9.82 13.72 -6.77
C GLU A 132 10.13 12.60 -5.78
N GLN A 133 11.33 12.07 -5.87
CA GLN A 133 11.83 11.10 -4.89
C GLN A 133 11.97 11.76 -3.52
N LYS A 134 11.55 11.05 -2.47
CA LYS A 134 11.71 11.45 -1.07
C LYS A 134 12.72 10.54 -0.37
N SER A 135 13.20 10.95 0.80
CA SER A 135 14.21 10.22 1.57
C SER A 135 13.78 8.80 1.99
N TYR A 136 12.49 8.54 2.11
CA TYR A 136 11.94 7.24 2.43
C TYR A 136 11.79 6.31 1.22
N HIS A 137 11.99 6.79 -0.03
CA HIS A 137 11.93 5.95 -1.23
C HIS A 137 13.23 5.19 -1.46
N GLU A 138 13.14 3.88 -1.55
CA GLU A 138 14.23 3.02 -2.01
C GLU A 138 14.44 3.19 -3.51
N TYR A 139 13.33 3.28 -4.28
CA TYR A 139 13.35 3.67 -5.69
C TYR A 139 12.15 4.53 -6.07
N PHE A 140 12.31 5.27 -7.15
CA PHE A 140 11.31 6.18 -7.67
C PHE A 140 11.47 6.37 -9.18
N TYR A 141 10.39 6.14 -9.95
CA TYR A 141 10.33 6.38 -11.39
C TYR A 141 9.07 7.15 -11.74
N ASN A 142 9.22 8.32 -12.32
CA ASN A 142 8.12 9.06 -12.92
C ASN A 142 7.94 8.64 -14.38
N ILE A 143 7.22 7.53 -14.60
CA ILE A 143 6.99 6.95 -15.92
C ILE A 143 5.82 7.68 -16.59
N THR A 144 6.12 8.58 -17.50
CA THR A 144 5.12 9.36 -18.23
C THR A 144 4.70 8.75 -19.59
N ALA A 145 5.57 7.92 -20.17
CA ALA A 145 5.37 7.39 -21.52
C ALA A 145 4.19 6.42 -21.62
N GLN A 146 4.02 5.53 -20.65
CA GLN A 146 3.02 4.46 -20.72
C GLN A 146 2.52 4.02 -19.32
N PRO A 147 1.36 3.31 -19.26
CA PRO A 147 0.89 2.65 -18.05
C PRO A 147 1.87 1.60 -17.52
N THR A 148 1.67 1.23 -16.26
CA THR A 148 2.51 0.24 -15.56
C THR A 148 1.63 -0.74 -14.79
N TYR A 149 2.18 -1.94 -14.51
CA TYR A 149 1.55 -2.93 -13.67
C TYR A 149 2.59 -3.64 -12.79
N PHE A 150 2.11 -4.31 -11.76
CA PHE A 150 2.94 -5.06 -10.82
C PHE A 150 2.53 -6.52 -10.78
N THR A 151 3.51 -7.40 -10.57
CA THR A 151 3.28 -8.79 -10.18
C THR A 151 3.86 -9.03 -8.80
N VAL A 152 3.21 -9.90 -8.03
CA VAL A 152 3.65 -10.31 -6.70
C VAL A 152 3.67 -11.83 -6.67
N GLU A 153 4.83 -12.39 -6.33
CA GLU A 153 5.02 -13.81 -6.11
C GLU A 153 5.49 -14.03 -4.67
N LEU A 154 4.94 -15.02 -4.00
CA LEU A 154 5.43 -15.47 -2.69
C LEU A 154 6.23 -16.76 -2.91
N ASN A 155 7.54 -16.69 -2.68
CA ASN A 155 8.48 -17.79 -2.82
C ASN A 155 9.13 -18.08 -1.47
N ASP A 156 8.91 -19.27 -0.93
CA ASP A 156 9.37 -19.66 0.41
C ASP A 156 9.04 -18.58 1.47
N ASN A 157 10.05 -17.79 1.87
CA ASN A 157 9.92 -16.73 2.88
C ASN A 157 10.23 -15.34 2.30
N ALA A 158 9.89 -15.09 1.03
CA ALA A 158 10.10 -13.80 0.41
C ALA A 158 8.99 -13.45 -0.59
N PHE A 159 8.59 -12.20 -0.62
CA PHE A 159 7.83 -11.64 -1.71
C PHE A 159 8.78 -11.15 -2.80
N VAL A 160 8.54 -11.57 -4.04
CA VAL A 160 9.17 -11.03 -5.23
C VAL A 160 8.15 -10.10 -5.90
N VAL A 161 8.42 -8.81 -5.87
CA VAL A 161 7.54 -7.77 -6.43
C VAL A 161 8.23 -7.15 -7.62
N LYS A 162 7.62 -7.28 -8.80
CA LYS A 162 8.16 -6.75 -10.06
C LYS A 162 7.24 -5.70 -10.64
N ALA A 163 7.82 -4.57 -11.04
CA ALA A 163 7.13 -3.50 -11.76
C ALA A 163 7.46 -3.58 -13.24
N TYR A 164 6.44 -3.48 -14.09
CA TYR A 164 6.55 -3.54 -15.54
C TYR A 164 5.86 -2.35 -16.20
N THR A 165 6.37 -1.99 -17.35
CA THR A 165 5.63 -1.13 -18.30
C THR A 165 4.53 -1.95 -19.01
N GLN A 166 3.56 -1.27 -19.62
CA GLN A 166 2.44 -1.93 -20.32
C GLN A 166 2.89 -2.90 -21.41
N ASP A 167 3.99 -2.63 -22.07
CA ASP A 167 4.59 -3.49 -23.12
C ASP A 167 5.46 -4.63 -22.58
N GLY A 168 5.48 -4.82 -21.24
CA GLY A 168 6.12 -5.95 -20.58
C GLY A 168 7.61 -5.76 -20.24
N ASN A 169 8.17 -4.56 -20.43
CA ASN A 169 9.54 -4.30 -20.01
C ASN A 169 9.63 -4.19 -18.48
N LEU A 170 10.55 -4.92 -17.89
CA LEU A 170 10.84 -4.85 -16.47
C LEU A 170 11.45 -3.51 -16.10
N LEU A 171 10.83 -2.78 -15.17
CA LEU A 171 11.34 -1.53 -14.60
C LEU A 171 12.14 -1.78 -13.34
N GLN A 172 11.61 -2.63 -12.45
CA GLN A 172 12.21 -2.88 -11.16
C GLN A 172 11.83 -4.28 -10.65
N ASP A 173 12.79 -4.92 -10.00
CA ASP A 173 12.63 -6.15 -9.24
C ASP A 173 12.97 -5.88 -7.76
N SER A 174 12.11 -6.34 -6.86
CA SER A 174 12.27 -6.15 -5.41
C SER A 174 12.03 -7.47 -4.69
N ILE A 175 13.00 -7.89 -3.89
CA ILE A 175 12.90 -9.07 -3.02
C ILE A 175 12.73 -8.59 -1.59
N ILE A 176 11.56 -8.84 -1.01
CA ILE A 176 11.22 -8.52 0.37
C ILE A 176 11.23 -9.81 1.17
N LYS A 177 12.29 -10.02 1.94
CA LYS A 177 12.40 -11.17 2.84
C LYS A 177 11.38 -11.02 3.96
N VAL A 178 10.64 -12.08 4.21
CA VAL A 178 9.70 -12.16 5.33
C VAL A 178 10.25 -13.19 6.30
N LYS A 179 10.49 -12.79 7.54
CA LYS A 179 10.91 -13.74 8.58
C LYS A 179 9.72 -14.64 8.88
N ALA A 180 9.92 -15.95 8.83
CA ALA A 180 9.00 -16.88 9.47
C ALA A 180 9.08 -16.63 10.98
N ASP A 181 7.93 -16.40 11.60
CA ASP A 181 7.81 -16.35 13.08
C ASP A 181 8.12 -17.70 13.69
#